data_6be9a409b21d57503da3b2e77fab087a
#
_entry.id   6be9a409b21d57503da3b2e77fab087a
#
_cell.length_a   1.000
_cell.length_b   1.000
_cell.length_c   1.000
_cell.angle_alpha   90.00
_cell.angle_beta   90.00
_cell.angle_gamma   90.00
#
_symmetry.space_group_name_H-M   'P 1'
#
loop_
_entity.id
_entity.type
_entity.pdbx_description
1 polymer ?
#
loop_
_entity_poly.entity_id
_entity_poly.type
_entity_poly.pdbx_seq_one_letter_code
_entity_poly.pdbx_strand_id
1 'polypeptide(L)'
;MSDESAARGSKRFVFPLPSNPNLDKQRKLAKSLARDYWRGESEAVERVRALHPKPPAPENFTLSDAQLVIARGYGFTGWPEMKRKIESLTKSPAELFKAAVEAGDVEDVRQLLQSHPDLVAMINEPMFSFNSPAVHVARTNLKLLDLLLAHGADLNARTGWEKGGFGVLEHVNPDEAAPLIGRGARIDVWAAANLGMMTDLAALIAGDPSLVHAKGGDGKRPLHFARTIEIARFLLEHGAEIDALDDDHDSTPAQHLIGDRPEVAGFLVVQGARSDLLLAAALSDVALVRRHLDADPGAIAMRVDQDWFPMIDTAPNGGHIYQWTLGFHVSAFDVARKRGHAKVLDLLLDRAGPLDRLLDALWCGDDGHAGAILAADAQLVAHAPQRALHQVADAARNNNLPAVRAMLRRGFPVTALSQHGATPLHWAAFHGNANMMEEVLRYDPPLGTRDRRFDGTAMDWLIHGALNPWGFSTGRYGECAGLLVGTGVRVDEASLPTGDDAVDRVLREHFIRGSAHPQNPSV
;
A
#
# COMPACT_ATOMS: atom_id res chain seq x y z
N MET A 1 -26.77 40.39 -31.62
CA MET A 1 -26.55 40.99 -30.27
C MET A 1 -26.13 39.97 -29.20
N SER A 2 -26.06 38.69 -29.49
CA SER A 2 -25.67 37.62 -28.49
C SER A 2 -24.16 37.35 -28.41
N ASP A 3 -23.39 37.53 -29.47
CA ASP A 3 -21.96 37.18 -29.51
C ASP A 3 -21.03 38.23 -28.85
N GLU A 4 -21.34 39.50 -28.98
CA GLU A 4 -20.54 40.57 -28.34
C GLU A 4 -20.72 40.66 -26.82
N SER A 5 -21.88 40.26 -26.31
CA SER A 5 -22.14 40.19 -24.86
C SER A 5 -21.39 39.05 -24.19
N ALA A 6 -21.32 37.90 -24.85
CA ALA A 6 -20.55 36.72 -24.35
C ALA A 6 -19.03 36.98 -24.35
N ALA A 7 -18.52 37.67 -25.39
CA ALA A 7 -17.11 38.05 -25.49
C ALA A 7 -16.68 39.10 -24.46
N ARG A 8 -17.57 40.00 -24.04
CA ARG A 8 -17.31 40.96 -22.93
C ARG A 8 -17.34 40.29 -21.57
N GLY A 9 -18.22 39.32 -21.35
CA GLY A 9 -18.31 38.56 -20.08
C GLY A 9 -17.06 37.71 -19.78
N SER A 10 -16.46 37.08 -20.82
CA SER A 10 -15.27 36.26 -20.65
C SER A 10 -14.03 37.07 -20.24
N LYS A 11 -13.85 38.29 -20.79
CA LYS A 11 -12.70 39.15 -20.44
C LYS A 11 -12.66 39.59 -18.98
N ARG A 12 -13.79 39.61 -18.29
CA ARG A 12 -13.87 39.98 -16.86
C ARG A 12 -13.18 38.96 -15.94
N PHE A 13 -13.13 37.71 -16.35
CA PHE A 13 -12.60 36.60 -15.54
C PHE A 13 -11.25 36.06 -16.06
N VAL A 14 -10.60 36.74 -17.02
CA VAL A 14 -9.29 36.38 -17.53
C VAL A 14 -8.24 37.32 -16.95
N PHE A 15 -7.28 36.77 -16.26
CA PHE A 15 -6.19 37.48 -15.60
C PHE A 15 -4.84 36.91 -16.03
N PRO A 16 -3.74 37.68 -15.96
CA PRO A 16 -2.40 37.09 -16.10
C PRO A 16 -2.08 36.20 -14.92
N LEU A 17 -1.30 35.15 -15.17
CA LEU A 17 -0.78 34.32 -14.08
C LEU A 17 0.09 35.22 -13.17
N PRO A 18 -0.03 35.16 -11.83
CA PRO A 18 0.80 35.92 -10.91
C PRO A 18 2.29 35.70 -11.19
N SER A 19 3.12 36.70 -10.92
CA SER A 19 4.60 36.61 -11.10
C SER A 19 5.24 35.53 -10.19
N ASN A 20 4.62 35.25 -9.05
CA ASN A 20 5.01 34.15 -8.16
C ASN A 20 3.80 33.25 -7.93
N PRO A 21 3.46 32.36 -8.89
CA PRO A 21 2.29 31.52 -8.79
C PRO A 21 2.52 30.39 -7.78
N ASN A 22 1.46 30.01 -7.07
CA ASN A 22 1.51 28.92 -6.10
C ASN A 22 0.41 27.91 -6.44
N LEU A 23 0.80 26.66 -6.71
CA LEU A 23 -0.15 25.62 -7.13
C LEU A 23 -1.17 25.27 -6.05
N ASP A 24 -0.77 25.26 -4.78
CA ASP A 24 -1.68 24.95 -3.67
C ASP A 24 -2.72 26.07 -3.48
N LYS A 25 -2.31 27.33 -3.70
CA LYS A 25 -3.27 28.45 -3.75
C LYS A 25 -4.26 28.26 -4.89
N GLN A 26 -3.84 27.80 -6.06
CA GLN A 26 -4.76 27.55 -7.19
C GLN A 26 -5.69 26.37 -6.90
N ARG A 27 -5.20 25.31 -6.23
CA ARG A 27 -6.05 24.20 -5.75
C ARG A 27 -7.11 24.68 -4.77
N LYS A 28 -6.73 25.55 -3.81
CA LYS A 28 -7.68 26.16 -2.85
C LYS A 28 -8.72 27.04 -3.57
N LEU A 29 -8.31 27.80 -4.58
CA LEU A 29 -9.24 28.60 -5.39
C LEU A 29 -10.20 27.72 -6.20
N ALA A 30 -9.74 26.61 -6.76
CA ALA A 30 -10.62 25.66 -7.43
C ALA A 30 -11.64 25.05 -6.47
N LYS A 31 -11.19 24.65 -5.26
CA LYS A 31 -12.08 24.16 -4.21
C LYS A 31 -13.12 25.21 -3.79
N SER A 32 -12.70 26.46 -3.60
CA SER A 32 -13.64 27.55 -3.29
C SER A 32 -14.65 27.76 -4.40
N LEU A 33 -14.18 27.86 -5.66
CA LEU A 33 -15.07 28.03 -6.81
C LEU A 33 -16.11 26.90 -6.90
N ALA A 34 -15.71 25.66 -6.64
CA ALA A 34 -16.64 24.52 -6.65
C ALA A 34 -17.75 24.71 -5.62
N ARG A 35 -17.39 25.02 -4.37
CA ARG A 35 -18.36 25.28 -3.29
C ARG A 35 -19.31 26.42 -3.60
N ASP A 36 -18.75 27.55 -4.08
CA ASP A 36 -19.53 28.75 -4.38
C ASP A 36 -20.50 28.49 -5.55
N TYR A 37 -20.08 27.73 -6.55
CA TYR A 37 -20.94 27.32 -7.67
C TYR A 37 -22.07 26.37 -7.22
N TRP A 38 -21.79 25.43 -6.30
CA TRP A 38 -22.80 24.52 -5.74
C TRP A 38 -23.86 25.28 -4.94
N ARG A 39 -23.46 26.38 -4.28
CA ARG A 39 -24.38 27.27 -3.54
C ARG A 39 -25.16 28.22 -4.43
N GLY A 40 -24.85 28.23 -5.73
CA GLY A 40 -25.50 29.15 -6.67
C GLY A 40 -25.05 30.61 -6.52
N GLU A 41 -23.87 30.87 -5.93
CA GLU A 41 -23.32 32.22 -5.78
C GLU A 41 -23.15 32.87 -7.15
N SER A 42 -23.72 34.08 -7.31
CA SER A 42 -23.87 34.74 -8.61
C SER A 42 -22.53 34.89 -9.35
N GLU A 43 -21.45 35.28 -8.66
CA GLU A 43 -20.14 35.48 -9.27
C GLU A 43 -19.53 34.14 -9.75
N ALA A 44 -19.68 33.08 -8.97
CA ALA A 44 -19.22 31.75 -9.35
C ALA A 44 -19.98 31.21 -10.56
N VAL A 45 -21.30 31.41 -10.59
CA VAL A 45 -22.16 31.02 -11.73
C VAL A 45 -21.77 31.78 -12.99
N GLU A 46 -21.56 33.10 -12.92
CA GLU A 46 -21.10 33.91 -14.04
C GLU A 46 -19.73 33.46 -14.55
N ARG A 47 -18.78 33.21 -13.64
CA ARG A 47 -17.42 32.76 -13.96
C ARG A 47 -17.41 31.40 -14.66
N VAL A 48 -18.16 30.43 -14.15
CA VAL A 48 -18.28 29.09 -14.73
C VAL A 48 -18.90 29.19 -16.13
N ARG A 49 -19.98 29.95 -16.30
CA ARG A 49 -20.62 30.18 -17.62
C ARG A 49 -19.70 30.84 -18.61
N ALA A 50 -18.84 31.76 -18.17
CA ALA A 50 -17.92 32.49 -19.06
C ALA A 50 -16.71 31.65 -19.52
N LEU A 51 -16.23 30.74 -18.69
CA LEU A 51 -14.96 30.05 -18.89
C LEU A 51 -15.08 28.55 -19.17
N HIS A 52 -16.14 27.89 -18.68
CA HIS A 52 -16.34 26.47 -18.94
C HIS A 52 -16.96 26.21 -20.30
N PRO A 53 -16.42 25.31 -21.14
CA PRO A 53 -16.91 25.11 -22.52
C PRO A 53 -18.33 24.56 -22.62
N LYS A 54 -18.73 23.77 -21.60
CA LYS A 54 -20.06 23.19 -21.45
C LYS A 54 -20.38 23.14 -19.96
N PRO A 55 -20.85 24.26 -19.36
CA PRO A 55 -21.12 24.32 -17.93
C PRO A 55 -22.09 23.24 -17.49
N PRO A 56 -21.70 22.31 -16.60
CA PRO A 56 -22.64 21.35 -16.04
C PRO A 56 -23.57 22.04 -15.03
N ALA A 57 -24.69 21.41 -14.71
CA ALA A 57 -25.54 21.84 -13.60
C ALA A 57 -24.77 21.76 -12.28
N PRO A 58 -25.09 22.62 -11.27
CA PRO A 58 -24.35 22.65 -10.01
C PRO A 58 -24.17 21.28 -9.35
N GLU A 59 -25.18 20.43 -9.38
CA GLU A 59 -25.16 19.07 -8.83
C GLU A 59 -24.16 18.12 -9.51
N ASN A 60 -23.79 18.42 -10.76
CA ASN A 60 -22.85 17.63 -11.56
C ASN A 60 -21.48 18.31 -11.72
N PHE A 61 -21.27 19.48 -11.11
CA PHE A 61 -20.02 20.22 -11.22
C PHE A 61 -18.95 19.60 -10.30
N THR A 62 -17.84 19.20 -10.89
CA THR A 62 -16.74 18.51 -10.20
C THR A 62 -15.58 19.44 -9.86
N LEU A 63 -14.63 18.93 -9.05
CA LEU A 63 -13.36 19.63 -8.81
C LEU A 63 -12.59 19.82 -10.13
N SER A 64 -12.63 18.85 -11.04
CA SER A 64 -11.99 18.94 -12.36
C SER A 64 -12.56 20.07 -13.21
N ASP A 65 -13.88 20.29 -13.15
CA ASP A 65 -14.54 21.43 -13.83
C ASP A 65 -14.08 22.76 -13.23
N ALA A 66 -14.00 22.86 -11.92
CA ALA A 66 -13.48 24.03 -11.23
C ALA A 66 -12.01 24.30 -11.60
N GLN A 67 -11.18 23.28 -11.64
CA GLN A 67 -9.78 23.37 -12.07
C GLN A 67 -9.67 23.86 -13.54
N LEU A 68 -10.53 23.34 -14.42
CA LEU A 68 -10.60 23.80 -15.81
C LEU A 68 -10.94 25.30 -15.88
N VAL A 69 -11.93 25.76 -15.12
CA VAL A 69 -12.34 27.17 -15.06
C VAL A 69 -11.22 28.05 -14.53
N ILE A 70 -10.53 27.63 -13.46
CA ILE A 70 -9.38 28.36 -12.93
C ILE A 70 -8.27 28.47 -13.97
N ALA A 71 -7.91 27.38 -14.64
CA ALA A 71 -6.86 27.35 -15.67
C ALA A 71 -7.21 28.28 -16.84
N ARG A 72 -8.44 28.24 -17.33
CA ARG A 72 -8.93 29.13 -18.40
C ARG A 72 -8.98 30.60 -17.99
N GLY A 73 -9.23 30.87 -16.72
CA GLY A 73 -9.14 32.20 -16.15
C GLY A 73 -7.73 32.79 -16.18
N TYR A 74 -6.70 31.97 -16.33
CA TYR A 74 -5.32 32.39 -16.59
C TYR A 74 -4.86 32.20 -18.04
N GLY A 75 -5.80 31.91 -18.96
CA GLY A 75 -5.51 31.79 -20.39
C GLY A 75 -4.97 30.43 -20.85
N PHE A 76 -4.97 29.42 -20.01
CA PHE A 76 -4.54 28.05 -20.35
C PHE A 76 -5.71 27.22 -20.92
N THR A 77 -5.40 26.22 -21.73
CA THR A 77 -6.41 25.31 -22.30
C THR A 77 -7.03 24.41 -21.23
N GLY A 78 -6.29 24.11 -20.14
CA GLY A 78 -6.73 23.31 -19.02
C GLY A 78 -5.74 23.26 -17.87
N TRP A 79 -6.17 22.59 -16.79
CA TRP A 79 -5.38 22.45 -15.56
C TRP A 79 -4.00 21.81 -15.75
N PRO A 80 -3.81 20.75 -16.55
CA PRO A 80 -2.49 20.15 -16.75
C PRO A 80 -1.47 21.14 -17.34
N GLU A 81 -1.89 21.96 -18.29
CA GLU A 81 -1.02 22.98 -18.90
C GLU A 81 -0.64 24.08 -17.89
N MET A 82 -1.62 24.60 -17.16
CA MET A 82 -1.38 25.58 -16.10
C MET A 82 -0.47 25.02 -15.01
N LYS A 83 -0.70 23.77 -14.57
CA LYS A 83 0.12 23.09 -13.59
C LYS A 83 1.57 23.01 -14.05
N ARG A 84 1.84 22.51 -15.26
CA ARG A 84 3.20 22.46 -15.84
C ARG A 84 3.85 23.83 -15.85
N LYS A 85 3.11 24.88 -16.27
CA LYS A 85 3.63 26.25 -16.28
C LYS A 85 3.98 26.77 -14.89
N ILE A 86 3.12 26.54 -13.88
CA ILE A 86 3.41 26.93 -12.50
C ILE A 86 4.63 26.15 -11.98
N GLU A 87 4.66 24.85 -12.19
CA GLU A 87 5.76 23.98 -11.76
C GLU A 87 7.08 24.41 -12.41
N SER A 88 7.09 24.75 -13.70
CA SER A 88 8.28 25.28 -14.38
C SER A 88 8.78 26.62 -13.84
N LEU A 89 7.93 27.39 -13.16
CA LEU A 89 8.28 28.67 -12.54
C LEU A 89 8.63 28.56 -11.05
N THR A 90 8.23 27.47 -10.39
CA THR A 90 8.31 27.34 -8.92
C THR A 90 9.13 26.16 -8.44
N LYS A 91 9.26 25.12 -9.26
CA LYS A 91 10.11 23.96 -8.95
C LYS A 91 11.51 24.15 -9.52
N SER A 92 12.48 23.67 -8.81
CA SER A 92 13.84 23.55 -9.33
C SER A 92 13.89 22.56 -10.51
N PRO A 93 14.88 22.69 -11.40
CA PRO A 93 15.10 21.71 -12.46
C PRO A 93 15.21 20.27 -11.93
N ALA A 94 15.81 20.06 -10.76
CA ALA A 94 15.93 18.75 -10.11
C ALA A 94 14.56 18.16 -9.70
N GLU A 95 13.66 18.98 -9.15
CA GLU A 95 12.29 18.53 -8.83
C GLU A 95 11.45 18.21 -10.08
N LEU A 96 11.64 18.96 -11.16
CA LEU A 96 11.00 18.67 -12.45
C LEU A 96 11.54 17.37 -13.06
N PHE A 97 12.85 17.19 -13.04
CA PHE A 97 13.52 15.98 -13.50
C PHE A 97 13.02 14.74 -12.73
N LYS A 98 12.99 14.84 -11.38
CA LYS A 98 12.46 13.78 -10.55
C LYS A 98 11.03 13.41 -10.94
N ALA A 99 10.14 14.38 -11.08
CA ALA A 99 8.74 14.13 -11.46
C ALA A 99 8.61 13.51 -12.85
N ALA A 100 9.41 13.94 -13.82
CA ALA A 100 9.40 13.39 -15.18
C ALA A 100 9.92 11.95 -15.23
N VAL A 101 10.97 11.62 -14.47
CA VAL A 101 11.49 10.25 -14.35
C VAL A 101 10.47 9.33 -13.67
N GLU A 102 9.83 9.77 -12.58
CA GLU A 102 8.77 9.00 -11.88
C GLU A 102 7.54 8.78 -12.78
N ALA A 103 7.21 9.74 -13.64
CA ALA A 103 6.14 9.61 -14.65
C ALA A 103 6.53 8.73 -15.84
N GLY A 104 7.83 8.42 -16.03
CA GLY A 104 8.34 7.71 -17.18
C GLY A 104 8.31 8.52 -18.48
N ASP A 105 8.24 9.86 -18.39
CA ASP A 105 8.13 10.75 -19.54
C ASP A 105 9.52 11.00 -20.16
N VAL A 106 9.83 10.23 -21.19
CA VAL A 106 11.12 10.25 -21.89
C VAL A 106 11.39 11.61 -22.53
N GLU A 107 10.35 12.28 -23.05
CA GLU A 107 10.54 13.55 -23.77
C GLU A 107 10.78 14.71 -22.81
N ASP A 108 10.02 14.80 -21.73
CA ASP A 108 10.23 15.81 -20.68
C ASP A 108 11.62 15.64 -20.05
N VAL A 109 12.06 14.40 -19.77
CA VAL A 109 13.42 14.12 -19.26
C VAL A 109 14.48 14.58 -20.25
N ARG A 110 14.30 14.30 -21.55
CA ARG A 110 15.22 14.73 -22.61
C ARG A 110 15.37 16.25 -22.66
N GLN A 111 14.25 16.98 -22.66
CA GLN A 111 14.23 18.43 -22.70
C GLN A 111 14.89 19.04 -21.47
N LEU A 112 14.65 18.48 -20.29
CA LEU A 112 15.25 18.93 -19.04
C LEU A 112 16.77 18.73 -19.06
N LEU A 113 17.28 17.58 -19.46
CA LEU A 113 18.72 17.31 -19.55
C LEU A 113 19.42 18.20 -20.58
N GLN A 114 18.74 18.53 -21.69
CA GLN A 114 19.27 19.46 -22.70
C GLN A 114 19.29 20.92 -22.23
N SER A 115 18.25 21.34 -21.48
CA SER A 115 18.11 22.72 -21.03
C SER A 115 18.88 23.06 -19.77
N HIS A 116 19.22 22.04 -18.98
CA HIS A 116 19.86 22.18 -17.66
C HIS A 116 21.06 21.23 -17.52
N PRO A 117 22.26 21.64 -17.98
CA PRO A 117 23.46 20.80 -17.89
C PRO A 117 23.81 20.34 -16.46
N ASP A 118 23.44 21.12 -15.45
CA ASP A 118 23.66 20.77 -14.04
C ASP A 118 22.93 19.46 -13.64
N LEU A 119 21.81 19.13 -14.30
CA LEU A 119 21.11 17.86 -14.06
C LEU A 119 21.94 16.65 -14.50
N VAL A 120 22.76 16.78 -15.53
CA VAL A 120 23.65 15.71 -15.99
C VAL A 120 24.70 15.40 -14.91
N ALA A 121 25.20 16.44 -14.22
CA ALA A 121 26.13 16.25 -13.10
C ALA A 121 25.47 15.55 -11.90
N MET A 122 24.15 15.68 -11.75
CA MET A 122 23.37 15.09 -10.66
C MET A 122 22.66 13.78 -11.04
N ILE A 123 22.88 13.23 -12.25
CA ILE A 123 22.10 12.11 -12.79
C ILE A 123 22.21 10.82 -11.93
N ASN A 124 23.31 10.70 -11.17
CA ASN A 124 23.58 9.58 -10.27
C ASN A 124 23.23 9.87 -8.80
N GLU A 125 22.72 11.08 -8.50
CA GLU A 125 22.35 11.43 -7.14
C GLU A 125 21.12 10.65 -6.65
N PRO A 126 21.04 10.32 -5.35
CA PRO A 126 19.97 9.53 -4.76
C PRO A 126 18.71 10.38 -4.51
N MET A 127 17.96 10.71 -5.57
CA MET A 127 16.82 11.62 -5.51
C MET A 127 15.46 10.93 -5.34
N PHE A 128 15.39 9.60 -5.48
CA PHE A 128 14.13 8.83 -5.51
C PHE A 128 13.94 8.01 -4.23
N SER A 129 12.82 7.27 -4.16
CA SER A 129 12.52 6.38 -3.04
C SER A 129 13.69 5.42 -2.75
N PHE A 130 13.89 5.06 -1.49
CA PHE A 130 15.04 4.27 -1.02
C PHE A 130 16.40 4.91 -1.33
N ASN A 131 16.45 6.25 -1.42
CA ASN A 131 17.65 6.99 -1.81
C ASN A 131 18.27 6.41 -3.10
N SER A 132 17.44 6.18 -4.11
CA SER A 132 17.89 5.57 -5.36
C SER A 132 18.24 6.58 -6.43
N PRO A 133 19.23 6.27 -7.30
CA PRO A 133 19.46 6.99 -8.55
C PRO A 133 18.35 6.74 -9.58
N ALA A 134 18.26 7.60 -10.61
CA ALA A 134 17.24 7.53 -11.66
C ALA A 134 17.17 6.18 -12.40
N VAL A 135 18.29 5.47 -12.54
CA VAL A 135 18.37 4.17 -13.24
C VAL A 135 17.48 3.11 -12.58
N HIS A 136 17.32 3.14 -11.25
CA HIS A 136 16.46 2.19 -10.53
C HIS A 136 14.97 2.40 -10.84
N VAL A 137 14.53 3.64 -11.02
CA VAL A 137 13.16 3.99 -11.42
C VAL A 137 12.94 3.63 -12.89
N ALA A 138 13.93 3.89 -13.74
CA ALA A 138 13.85 3.69 -15.18
C ALA A 138 14.03 2.23 -15.64
N ARG A 139 14.39 1.27 -14.75
CA ARG A 139 14.79 -0.10 -15.12
C ARG A 139 13.77 -0.86 -15.97
N THR A 140 12.48 -0.56 -15.82
CA THR A 140 11.39 -1.17 -16.59
C THR A 140 11.02 -0.37 -17.84
N ASN A 141 11.43 0.90 -17.94
CA ASN A 141 11.26 1.75 -19.11
C ASN A 141 12.58 1.87 -19.89
N LEU A 142 12.86 0.90 -20.74
CA LEU A 142 14.15 0.81 -21.43
C LEU A 142 14.49 2.04 -22.28
N LYS A 143 13.49 2.77 -22.82
CA LYS A 143 13.74 4.02 -23.56
C LYS A 143 14.24 5.13 -22.67
N LEU A 144 13.65 5.25 -21.47
CA LEU A 144 14.10 6.18 -20.45
C LEU A 144 15.48 5.81 -19.93
N LEU A 145 15.70 4.52 -19.67
CA LEU A 145 16.99 3.99 -19.23
C LEU A 145 18.09 4.30 -20.27
N ASP A 146 17.86 4.03 -21.55
CA ASP A 146 18.81 4.33 -22.62
C ASP A 146 19.15 5.83 -22.70
N LEU A 147 18.15 6.70 -22.51
CA LEU A 147 18.37 8.13 -22.42
C LEU A 147 19.26 8.53 -21.25
N LEU A 148 18.99 7.99 -20.05
CA LEU A 148 19.80 8.27 -18.86
C LEU A 148 21.24 7.78 -19.02
N LEU A 149 21.44 6.57 -19.53
CA LEU A 149 22.76 6.00 -19.80
C LEU A 149 23.56 6.83 -20.82
N ALA A 150 22.89 7.34 -21.86
CA ALA A 150 23.51 8.22 -22.86
C ALA A 150 24.01 9.55 -22.23
N HIS A 151 23.46 9.95 -21.07
CA HIS A 151 23.88 11.15 -20.33
C HIS A 151 24.78 10.82 -19.12
N GLY A 152 25.33 9.60 -19.04
CA GLY A 152 26.32 9.25 -18.02
C GLY A 152 25.76 8.69 -16.72
N ALA A 153 24.49 8.22 -16.72
CA ALA A 153 23.96 7.50 -15.58
C ALA A 153 24.71 6.18 -15.38
N ASP A 154 25.05 5.84 -14.15
CA ASP A 154 25.69 4.57 -13.77
C ASP A 154 24.62 3.52 -13.49
N LEU A 155 24.47 2.55 -14.41
CA LEU A 155 23.55 1.43 -14.26
C LEU A 155 23.87 0.55 -13.04
N ASN A 156 25.10 0.61 -12.54
CA ASN A 156 25.59 -0.18 -11.42
C ASN A 156 25.57 0.56 -10.09
N ALA A 157 25.10 1.80 -10.07
CA ALA A 157 24.90 2.55 -8.84
C ALA A 157 23.86 1.84 -7.95
N ARG A 158 24.19 1.66 -6.68
CA ARG A 158 23.27 1.05 -5.70
C ARG A 158 22.38 2.12 -5.07
N THR A 159 21.21 1.71 -4.58
CA THR A 159 20.36 2.61 -3.78
C THR A 159 21.05 2.93 -2.45
N GLY A 160 20.72 4.07 -1.85
CA GLY A 160 21.21 4.48 -0.53
C GLY A 160 20.28 4.05 0.61
N TRP A 161 19.58 2.91 0.49
CA TRP A 161 18.70 2.41 1.54
C TRP A 161 19.47 2.11 2.83
N GLU A 162 18.98 2.60 3.96
CA GLU A 162 19.71 2.56 5.25
C GLU A 162 20.00 1.13 5.74
N LYS A 163 19.12 0.18 5.40
CA LYS A 163 19.26 -1.24 5.73
C LYS A 163 20.05 -2.05 4.69
N GLY A 164 20.73 -1.38 3.75
CA GLY A 164 21.50 -2.00 2.67
C GLY A 164 20.97 -1.62 1.29
N GLY A 165 21.84 -1.04 0.47
CA GLY A 165 21.46 -0.58 -0.86
C GLY A 165 21.23 -1.74 -1.83
N PHE A 166 20.27 -1.57 -2.74
CA PHE A 166 19.93 -2.54 -3.80
C PHE A 166 20.74 -2.28 -5.06
N GLY A 167 21.20 -3.35 -5.71
CA GLY A 167 21.64 -3.32 -7.11
C GLY A 167 20.45 -3.45 -8.07
N VAL A 168 20.63 -3.00 -9.30
CA VAL A 168 19.54 -3.00 -10.30
C VAL A 168 19.02 -4.41 -10.67
N LEU A 169 19.84 -5.45 -10.44
CA LEU A 169 19.52 -6.85 -10.74
C LEU A 169 19.03 -7.68 -9.53
N GLU A 170 19.02 -7.14 -8.32
CA GLU A 170 18.73 -7.92 -7.10
C GLU A 170 17.28 -8.42 -6.99
N HIS A 171 16.32 -7.69 -7.57
CA HIS A 171 14.88 -7.98 -7.47
C HIS A 171 14.18 -8.08 -8.82
N VAL A 172 14.89 -8.56 -9.82
CA VAL A 172 14.36 -8.80 -11.16
C VAL A 172 14.35 -10.29 -11.49
N ASN A 173 13.44 -10.71 -12.35
CA ASN A 173 13.45 -12.05 -12.89
C ASN A 173 14.45 -12.15 -14.09
N PRO A 174 14.79 -13.33 -14.59
CA PRO A 174 15.74 -13.49 -15.69
C PRO A 174 15.35 -12.74 -16.98
N ASP A 175 14.07 -12.67 -17.30
CA ASP A 175 13.59 -11.98 -18.52
C ASP A 175 13.76 -10.47 -18.39
N GLU A 176 13.53 -9.91 -17.20
CA GLU A 176 13.77 -8.50 -16.89
C GLU A 176 15.28 -8.18 -16.78
N ALA A 177 16.09 -9.13 -16.33
CA ALA A 177 17.53 -8.96 -16.20
C ALA A 177 18.26 -8.91 -17.55
N ALA A 178 17.85 -9.72 -18.52
CA ALA A 178 18.55 -9.84 -19.80
C ALA A 178 18.75 -8.49 -20.52
N PRO A 179 17.75 -7.62 -20.68
CA PRO A 179 17.93 -6.29 -21.29
C PRO A 179 18.80 -5.34 -20.46
N LEU A 180 18.87 -5.50 -19.13
CA LEU A 180 19.74 -4.70 -18.26
C LEU A 180 21.20 -5.17 -18.37
N ILE A 181 21.44 -6.50 -18.37
CA ILE A 181 22.77 -7.10 -18.59
C ILE A 181 23.29 -6.69 -19.97
N GLY A 182 22.46 -6.74 -21.01
CA GLY A 182 22.81 -6.28 -22.35
C GLY A 182 23.23 -4.80 -22.43
N ARG A 183 22.88 -3.99 -21.43
CA ARG A 183 23.26 -2.57 -21.27
C ARG A 183 24.44 -2.36 -20.31
N GLY A 184 25.03 -3.44 -19.80
CA GLY A 184 26.20 -3.36 -18.93
C GLY A 184 25.90 -3.42 -17.43
N ALA A 185 24.70 -3.88 -17.03
CA ALA A 185 24.44 -4.18 -15.62
C ALA A 185 25.37 -5.31 -15.16
N ARG A 186 26.08 -5.06 -14.05
CA ARG A 186 27.07 -6.00 -13.51
C ARG A 186 26.36 -7.10 -12.73
N ILE A 187 26.72 -8.33 -13.02
CA ILE A 187 26.30 -9.49 -12.25
C ILE A 187 27.17 -9.56 -11.01
N ASP A 188 26.61 -9.15 -9.86
CA ASP A 188 27.22 -9.32 -8.55
C ASP A 188 26.77 -10.63 -7.89
N VAL A 189 27.22 -10.91 -6.67
CA VAL A 189 26.95 -12.19 -5.99
C VAL A 189 25.46 -12.38 -5.68
N TRP A 190 24.73 -11.31 -5.37
CA TRP A 190 23.28 -11.37 -5.10
C TRP A 190 22.50 -11.57 -6.39
N ALA A 191 22.85 -10.85 -7.45
CA ALA A 191 22.25 -11.01 -8.77
C ALA A 191 22.51 -12.43 -9.32
N ALA A 192 23.74 -12.94 -9.22
CA ALA A 192 24.07 -14.29 -9.63
C ALA A 192 23.22 -15.35 -8.90
N ALA A 193 23.07 -15.20 -7.57
CA ALA A 193 22.23 -16.09 -6.77
C ALA A 193 20.74 -15.98 -7.14
N ASN A 194 20.22 -14.75 -7.32
CA ASN A 194 18.82 -14.48 -7.67
C ASN A 194 18.45 -14.96 -9.08
N LEU A 195 19.36 -14.79 -10.04
CA LEU A 195 19.10 -15.13 -11.44
C LEU A 195 19.41 -16.59 -11.79
N GLY A 196 20.00 -17.36 -10.86
CA GLY A 196 20.37 -18.76 -11.10
C GLY A 196 21.65 -18.93 -11.90
N MET A 197 22.54 -17.93 -11.90
CA MET A 197 23.76 -17.90 -12.72
C MET A 197 24.91 -18.58 -11.98
N MET A 198 24.87 -19.93 -11.93
CA MET A 198 25.82 -20.75 -11.17
C MET A 198 27.29 -20.49 -11.55
N THR A 199 27.58 -20.36 -12.85
CA THR A 199 28.94 -20.14 -13.34
C THR A 199 29.50 -18.81 -12.83
N ASP A 200 28.71 -17.74 -12.88
CA ASP A 200 29.11 -16.41 -12.43
C ASP A 200 29.25 -16.41 -10.91
N LEU A 201 28.30 -17.02 -10.18
CA LEU A 201 28.35 -17.15 -8.72
C LEU A 201 29.62 -17.89 -8.28
N ALA A 202 29.94 -19.01 -8.91
CA ALA A 202 31.14 -19.79 -8.60
C ALA A 202 32.41 -18.99 -8.88
N ALA A 203 32.49 -18.28 -10.00
CA ALA A 203 33.64 -17.44 -10.34
C ALA A 203 33.82 -16.28 -9.33
N LEU A 204 32.72 -15.62 -8.91
CA LEU A 204 32.76 -14.54 -7.92
C LEU A 204 33.27 -15.04 -6.57
N ILE A 205 32.73 -16.15 -6.05
CA ILE A 205 33.13 -16.71 -4.75
C ILE A 205 34.54 -17.31 -4.80
N ALA A 206 34.96 -17.89 -5.93
CA ALA A 206 36.34 -18.34 -6.10
C ALA A 206 37.34 -17.17 -6.10
N GLY A 207 36.95 -16.01 -6.62
CA GLY A 207 37.76 -14.79 -6.61
C GLY A 207 37.82 -14.13 -5.25
N ASP A 208 36.72 -14.16 -4.52
CA ASP A 208 36.59 -13.61 -3.16
C ASP A 208 35.62 -14.46 -2.32
N PRO A 209 36.11 -15.40 -1.51
CA PRO A 209 35.28 -16.25 -0.67
C PRO A 209 34.43 -15.49 0.37
N SER A 210 34.80 -14.27 0.74
CA SER A 210 34.03 -13.47 1.71
C SER A 210 32.67 -13.03 1.16
N LEU A 211 32.49 -13.03 -0.15
CA LEU A 211 31.23 -12.66 -0.82
C LEU A 211 30.05 -13.55 -0.40
N VAL A 212 30.28 -14.77 0.08
CA VAL A 212 29.23 -15.65 0.60
C VAL A 212 28.47 -15.01 1.78
N HIS A 213 29.12 -14.09 2.53
CA HIS A 213 28.57 -13.38 3.66
C HIS A 213 28.19 -11.93 3.33
N ALA A 214 28.43 -11.47 2.11
CA ALA A 214 28.23 -10.07 1.73
C ALA A 214 26.76 -9.64 1.90
N LYS A 215 26.54 -8.47 2.50
CA LYS A 215 25.20 -7.88 2.67
C LYS A 215 24.82 -7.04 1.46
N GLY A 216 23.69 -7.33 0.86
CA GLY A 216 23.05 -6.60 -0.22
C GLY A 216 21.87 -5.75 0.25
N GLY A 217 20.86 -5.59 -0.60
CA GLY A 217 19.63 -4.87 -0.25
C GLY A 217 18.93 -5.50 0.95
N ASP A 218 18.41 -4.66 1.86
CA ASP A 218 17.84 -5.04 3.16
C ASP A 218 18.82 -5.77 4.10
N GLY A 219 20.12 -5.72 3.82
CA GLY A 219 21.12 -6.51 4.56
C GLY A 219 21.08 -8.01 4.25
N LYS A 220 20.36 -8.42 3.21
CA LYS A 220 20.24 -9.81 2.76
C LYS A 220 21.59 -10.34 2.26
N ARG A 221 21.91 -11.59 2.59
CA ARG A 221 23.09 -12.30 2.08
C ARG A 221 22.75 -13.15 0.86
N PRO A 222 23.71 -13.62 0.05
CA PRO A 222 23.44 -14.39 -1.17
C PRO A 222 22.46 -15.56 -0.99
N LEU A 223 22.46 -16.23 0.19
CA LEU A 223 21.56 -17.34 0.46
C LEU A 223 20.07 -16.93 0.51
N HIS A 224 19.75 -15.68 0.88
CA HIS A 224 18.37 -15.15 0.83
C HIS A 224 17.84 -15.02 -0.61
N PHE A 225 18.75 -14.99 -1.59
CA PHE A 225 18.42 -14.85 -3.00
C PHE A 225 18.50 -16.18 -3.76
N ALA A 226 18.88 -17.29 -3.12
CA ALA A 226 19.13 -18.56 -3.78
C ALA A 226 17.93 -19.01 -4.64
N ARG A 227 18.12 -19.00 -5.98
CA ARG A 227 17.07 -19.33 -6.93
C ARG A 227 16.77 -20.82 -7.00
N THR A 228 17.79 -21.65 -6.85
CA THR A 228 17.68 -23.11 -6.95
C THR A 228 18.34 -23.81 -5.78
N ILE A 229 17.99 -25.08 -5.59
CA ILE A 229 18.64 -25.93 -4.58
C ILE A 229 20.15 -26.05 -4.81
N GLU A 230 20.59 -26.09 -6.07
CA GLU A 230 22.00 -26.16 -6.40
C GLU A 230 22.76 -24.93 -5.92
N ILE A 231 22.20 -23.74 -6.12
CA ILE A 231 22.77 -22.48 -5.62
C ILE A 231 22.79 -22.45 -4.10
N ALA A 232 21.69 -22.83 -3.45
CA ALA A 232 21.64 -22.87 -1.99
C ALA A 232 22.68 -23.86 -1.42
N ARG A 233 22.81 -25.06 -2.03
CA ARG A 233 23.81 -26.03 -1.66
C ARG A 233 25.23 -25.50 -1.84
N PHE A 234 25.52 -24.91 -3.00
CA PHE A 234 26.83 -24.33 -3.29
C PHE A 234 27.20 -23.26 -2.26
N LEU A 235 26.27 -22.35 -1.92
CA LEU A 235 26.52 -21.32 -0.92
C LEU A 235 26.77 -21.90 0.47
N LEU A 236 26.02 -22.94 0.88
CA LEU A 236 26.23 -23.62 2.17
C LEU A 236 27.60 -24.35 2.22
N GLU A 237 28.01 -25.02 1.13
CA GLU A 237 29.30 -25.67 1.01
C GLU A 237 30.47 -24.68 1.08
N HIS A 238 30.21 -23.39 0.74
CA HIS A 238 31.20 -22.31 0.86
C HIS A 238 31.04 -21.47 2.15
N GLY A 239 30.27 -21.99 3.12
CA GLY A 239 30.20 -21.41 4.47
C GLY A 239 29.10 -20.39 4.69
N ALA A 240 28.09 -20.30 3.82
CA ALA A 240 26.94 -19.44 4.07
C ALA A 240 26.25 -19.80 5.40
N GLU A 241 25.95 -18.80 6.21
CA GLU A 241 25.18 -18.99 7.46
C GLU A 241 23.71 -19.26 7.12
N ILE A 242 23.25 -20.48 7.43
CA ILE A 242 21.94 -20.98 7.03
C ILE A 242 20.77 -20.16 7.61
N ASP A 243 20.96 -19.61 8.82
CA ASP A 243 19.97 -18.82 9.57
C ASP A 243 20.39 -17.35 9.71
N ALA A 244 21.20 -16.83 8.79
CA ALA A 244 21.53 -15.41 8.79
C ALA A 244 20.27 -14.56 8.73
N LEU A 245 20.18 -13.56 9.60
CA LEU A 245 19.07 -12.58 9.53
C LEU A 245 19.45 -11.44 8.58
N ASP A 246 18.47 -10.96 7.83
CA ASP A 246 18.57 -9.69 7.12
C ASP A 246 18.35 -8.51 8.09
N ASP A 247 18.73 -7.29 7.68
CA ASP A 247 18.72 -6.12 8.56
C ASP A 247 17.37 -5.38 8.57
N ASP A 248 16.48 -5.62 7.58
CA ASP A 248 15.20 -4.92 7.47
C ASP A 248 14.01 -5.71 7.99
N HIS A 249 14.06 -7.04 7.88
CA HIS A 249 12.94 -7.92 8.24
C HIS A 249 13.25 -8.87 9.39
N ASP A 250 14.48 -8.87 9.93
CA ASP A 250 14.94 -9.82 10.96
C ASP A 250 14.62 -11.29 10.60
N SER A 251 14.73 -11.66 9.33
CA SER A 251 14.22 -12.90 8.80
C SER A 251 15.31 -13.76 8.14
N THR A 252 15.14 -15.08 8.21
CA THR A 252 16.10 -16.04 7.67
C THR A 252 15.93 -16.28 6.17
N PRO A 253 16.94 -16.85 5.46
CA PRO A 253 16.79 -17.24 4.06
C PRO A 253 15.58 -18.12 3.79
N ALA A 254 15.28 -19.10 4.65
CA ALA A 254 14.13 -19.98 4.48
C ALA A 254 12.79 -19.21 4.56
N GLN A 255 12.68 -18.21 5.45
CA GLN A 255 11.50 -17.37 5.58
C GLN A 255 11.32 -16.41 4.39
N HIS A 256 12.40 -15.92 3.80
CA HIS A 256 12.34 -15.14 2.56
C HIS A 256 11.90 -16.00 1.37
N LEU A 257 12.48 -17.18 1.23
CA LEU A 257 12.29 -18.04 0.05
C LEU A 257 10.94 -18.75 0.02
N ILE A 258 10.23 -18.85 1.16
CA ILE A 258 8.95 -19.59 1.23
C ILE A 258 7.85 -18.97 0.34
N GLY A 259 7.98 -17.71 -0.03
CA GLY A 259 7.01 -17.01 -0.88
C GLY A 259 6.95 -17.58 -2.30
N ASP A 260 8.07 -17.57 -2.98
CA ASP A 260 8.21 -17.86 -4.41
C ASP A 260 9.09 -19.06 -4.73
N ARG A 261 9.86 -19.57 -3.77
CA ARG A 261 10.83 -20.68 -3.91
C ARG A 261 10.69 -21.71 -2.77
N PRO A 262 9.49 -22.26 -2.53
CA PRO A 262 9.24 -23.15 -1.39
C PRO A 262 10.11 -24.42 -1.41
N GLU A 263 10.53 -24.91 -2.57
CA GLU A 263 11.43 -26.05 -2.71
C GLU A 263 12.84 -25.75 -2.16
N VAL A 264 13.33 -24.50 -2.34
CA VAL A 264 14.63 -24.08 -1.79
C VAL A 264 14.50 -23.86 -0.28
N ALA A 265 13.43 -23.23 0.18
CA ALA A 265 13.15 -23.09 1.62
C ALA A 265 13.07 -24.46 2.31
N GLY A 266 12.39 -25.44 1.70
CA GLY A 266 12.31 -26.82 2.19
C GLY A 266 13.66 -27.50 2.23
N PHE A 267 14.50 -27.32 1.20
CA PHE A 267 15.88 -27.81 1.19
C PHE A 267 16.66 -27.23 2.38
N LEU A 268 16.59 -25.92 2.63
CA LEU A 268 17.27 -25.29 3.76
C LEU A 268 16.82 -25.89 5.12
N VAL A 269 15.51 -26.11 5.29
CA VAL A 269 14.99 -26.76 6.50
C VAL A 269 15.54 -28.19 6.67
N VAL A 270 15.65 -28.96 5.58
CA VAL A 270 16.29 -30.30 5.61
C VAL A 270 17.78 -30.21 5.95
N GLN A 271 18.47 -29.13 5.56
CA GLN A 271 19.87 -28.89 5.95
C GLN A 271 20.03 -28.32 7.36
N GLY A 272 18.94 -28.15 8.13
CA GLY A 272 18.98 -27.72 9.53
C GLY A 272 18.64 -26.26 9.78
N ALA A 273 18.10 -25.54 8.80
CA ALA A 273 17.60 -24.19 9.03
C ALA A 273 16.48 -24.17 10.09
N ARG A 274 16.44 -23.12 10.88
CA ARG A 274 15.34 -22.87 11.82
C ARG A 274 14.01 -22.83 11.09
N SER A 275 12.98 -23.37 11.75
CA SER A 275 11.62 -23.38 11.24
C SER A 275 10.64 -23.06 12.34
N ASP A 276 9.46 -22.61 11.96
CA ASP A 276 8.31 -22.39 12.80
C ASP A 276 7.07 -23.09 12.20
N LEU A 277 5.94 -22.99 12.89
CA LEU A 277 4.70 -23.64 12.44
C LEU A 277 4.18 -23.10 11.11
N LEU A 278 4.36 -21.79 10.83
CA LEU A 278 3.93 -21.19 9.57
C LEU A 278 4.76 -21.69 8.40
N LEU A 279 6.09 -21.75 8.58
CA LEU A 279 7.00 -22.30 7.56
C LEU A 279 6.69 -23.77 7.29
N ALA A 280 6.50 -24.57 8.35
CA ALA A 280 6.15 -25.98 8.24
C ALA A 280 4.83 -26.19 7.49
N ALA A 281 3.80 -25.38 7.81
CA ALA A 281 2.52 -25.40 7.12
C ALA A 281 2.65 -25.00 5.65
N ALA A 282 3.47 -23.99 5.37
CA ALA A 282 3.70 -23.50 4.01
C ALA A 282 4.48 -24.50 3.13
N LEU A 283 5.33 -25.32 3.74
CA LEU A 283 6.08 -26.41 3.08
C LEU A 283 5.27 -27.68 2.87
N SER A 284 4.04 -27.79 3.38
CA SER A 284 3.25 -29.04 3.39
C SER A 284 3.92 -30.18 4.18
N ASP A 285 4.79 -29.86 5.13
CA ASP A 285 5.54 -30.87 5.91
C ASP A 285 4.78 -31.26 7.20
N VAL A 286 3.96 -32.30 7.07
CA VAL A 286 3.14 -32.84 8.17
C VAL A 286 3.98 -33.28 9.38
N ALA A 287 5.19 -33.84 9.14
CA ALA A 287 6.07 -34.30 10.21
C ALA A 287 6.66 -33.10 10.98
N LEU A 288 7.04 -32.06 10.27
CA LEU A 288 7.55 -30.82 10.82
C LEU A 288 6.45 -30.07 11.63
N VAL A 289 5.24 -29.96 11.08
CA VAL A 289 4.07 -29.41 11.81
C VAL A 289 3.82 -30.16 13.10
N ARG A 290 3.81 -31.49 13.06
CA ARG A 290 3.66 -32.33 14.27
C ARG A 290 4.74 -32.04 15.29
N ARG A 291 5.99 -31.99 14.87
CA ARG A 291 7.14 -31.71 15.75
C ARG A 291 7.02 -30.36 16.45
N HIS A 292 6.59 -29.30 15.72
CA HIS A 292 6.37 -28.00 16.33
C HIS A 292 5.23 -28.00 17.35
N LEU A 293 4.11 -28.66 17.05
CA LEU A 293 2.97 -28.75 17.95
C LEU A 293 3.22 -29.68 19.16
N ASP A 294 4.07 -30.69 19.01
CA ASP A 294 4.48 -31.57 20.13
C ASP A 294 5.46 -30.83 21.07
N ALA A 295 6.31 -29.96 20.52
CA ALA A 295 7.24 -29.14 21.30
C ALA A 295 6.54 -27.94 21.99
N ASP A 296 5.62 -27.29 21.32
CA ASP A 296 4.82 -26.19 21.85
C ASP A 296 3.38 -26.26 21.31
N PRO A 297 2.44 -26.82 22.06
CA PRO A 297 1.03 -26.82 21.68
C PRO A 297 0.43 -25.43 21.48
N GLY A 298 0.98 -24.39 22.13
CA GLY A 298 0.55 -23.00 21.99
C GLY A 298 0.88 -22.40 20.63
N ALA A 299 1.83 -22.98 19.89
CA ALA A 299 2.17 -22.55 18.54
C ALA A 299 0.98 -22.64 17.56
N ILE A 300 -0.05 -23.43 17.86
CA ILE A 300 -1.28 -23.53 17.06
C ILE A 300 -1.94 -22.15 16.84
N ALA A 301 -1.80 -21.23 17.80
CA ALA A 301 -2.33 -19.87 17.73
C ALA A 301 -1.42 -18.89 16.97
N MET A 302 -0.29 -19.35 16.42
CA MET A 302 0.69 -18.51 15.72
C MET A 302 0.07 -17.81 14.53
N ARG A 303 0.35 -16.50 14.43
CA ARG A 303 -0.06 -15.64 13.31
C ARG A 303 1.07 -14.72 12.90
N VAL A 304 0.99 -14.22 11.69
CA VAL A 304 1.94 -13.21 11.18
C VAL A 304 1.60 -11.84 11.79
N ASP A 305 2.12 -11.60 12.98
CA ASP A 305 1.98 -10.34 13.72
C ASP A 305 3.22 -10.06 14.58
N GLN A 306 3.24 -8.91 15.27
CA GLN A 306 4.37 -8.50 16.10
C GLN A 306 4.46 -9.27 17.44
N ASP A 307 3.40 -9.92 17.88
CA ASP A 307 3.42 -10.72 19.11
C ASP A 307 4.21 -12.02 18.89
N TRP A 308 4.09 -12.61 17.71
CA TRP A 308 4.80 -13.84 17.33
C TRP A 308 6.14 -13.57 16.63
N PHE A 309 6.24 -12.47 15.90
CA PHE A 309 7.43 -12.07 15.14
C PHE A 309 7.81 -10.63 15.49
N PRO A 310 8.27 -10.39 16.73
CA PRO A 310 8.72 -9.06 17.14
C PRO A 310 9.99 -8.69 16.38
N MET A 311 10.06 -7.43 15.95
CA MET A 311 11.26 -6.89 15.31
C MET A 311 12.32 -6.60 16.37
N ILE A 312 13.57 -6.96 16.09
CA ILE A 312 14.73 -6.72 16.96
C ILE A 312 15.03 -5.22 17.03
N ASP A 313 15.00 -4.56 15.86
CA ASP A 313 15.20 -3.12 15.76
C ASP A 313 13.83 -2.40 15.73
N THR A 314 13.66 -1.41 16.61
CA THR A 314 12.45 -0.57 16.66
C THR A 314 12.52 0.62 15.70
N ALA A 315 13.64 0.83 14.98
CA ALA A 315 13.76 1.81 13.91
C ALA A 315 12.77 1.49 12.77
N PRO A 316 12.45 2.44 11.89
CA PRO A 316 11.64 2.14 10.72
C PRO A 316 12.22 0.94 9.96
N ASN A 317 11.40 -0.09 9.77
CA ASN A 317 11.76 -1.35 9.10
C ASN A 317 10.57 -1.86 8.29
N GLY A 318 10.80 -2.86 7.43
CA GLY A 318 9.79 -3.47 6.58
C GLY A 318 8.82 -4.41 7.31
N GLY A 319 9.00 -4.64 8.62
CA GLY A 319 8.30 -5.69 9.38
C GLY A 319 8.74 -7.09 8.95
N HIS A 320 8.39 -8.11 9.74
CA HIS A 320 8.81 -9.49 9.45
C HIS A 320 8.39 -9.95 8.05
N ILE A 321 9.29 -10.65 7.34
CA ILE A 321 9.12 -11.01 5.92
C ILE A 321 7.85 -11.83 5.63
N TYR A 322 7.31 -12.53 6.59
CA TYR A 322 6.07 -13.27 6.41
C TYR A 322 4.86 -12.39 6.07
N GLN A 323 4.87 -11.10 6.43
CA GLN A 323 3.82 -10.17 5.99
C GLN A 323 3.77 -10.05 4.46
N TRP A 324 4.91 -10.21 3.80
CA TRP A 324 5.07 -10.10 2.35
C TRP A 324 5.00 -11.45 1.64
N THR A 325 5.45 -12.53 2.29
CA THR A 325 5.52 -13.87 1.68
C THR A 325 4.29 -14.75 1.96
N LEU A 326 3.68 -14.62 3.13
CA LEU A 326 2.49 -15.40 3.53
C LEU A 326 1.23 -14.54 3.60
N GLY A 327 1.35 -13.31 4.08
CA GLY A 327 0.26 -12.36 4.27
C GLY A 327 0.14 -11.87 5.71
N PHE A 328 -0.55 -10.77 5.91
CA PHE A 328 -0.73 -10.14 7.20
C PHE A 328 -1.79 -10.88 8.04
N HIS A 329 -1.50 -11.14 9.31
CA HIS A 329 -2.37 -11.86 10.28
C HIS A 329 -2.81 -13.27 9.85
N VAL A 330 -2.13 -13.90 8.89
CA VAL A 330 -2.44 -15.29 8.52
C VAL A 330 -1.95 -16.26 9.60
N SER A 331 -2.71 -17.33 9.82
CA SER A 331 -2.40 -18.47 10.66
C SER A 331 -1.86 -19.64 9.84
N ALA A 332 -1.38 -20.70 10.53
CA ALA A 332 -1.02 -21.94 9.85
C ALA A 332 -2.22 -22.59 9.13
N PHE A 333 -3.43 -22.44 9.65
CA PHE A 333 -4.67 -22.88 8.98
C PHE A 333 -4.89 -22.15 7.66
N ASP A 334 -4.76 -20.82 7.68
CA ASP A 334 -4.92 -19.97 6.49
C ASP A 334 -3.87 -20.33 5.42
N VAL A 335 -2.62 -20.52 5.83
CA VAL A 335 -1.51 -20.91 4.96
C VAL A 335 -1.80 -22.28 4.32
N ALA A 336 -2.14 -23.28 5.13
CA ALA A 336 -2.43 -24.63 4.66
C ALA A 336 -3.62 -24.64 3.68
N ARG A 337 -4.69 -23.91 4.00
CA ARG A 337 -5.89 -23.79 3.16
C ARG A 337 -5.59 -23.10 1.83
N LYS A 338 -4.94 -21.93 1.87
CA LYS A 338 -4.59 -21.14 0.69
C LYS A 338 -3.69 -21.89 -0.28
N ARG A 339 -2.79 -22.74 0.25
CA ARG A 339 -1.85 -23.54 -0.54
C ARG A 339 -2.37 -24.94 -0.89
N GLY A 340 -3.58 -25.32 -0.42
CA GLY A 340 -4.18 -26.63 -0.71
C GLY A 340 -3.55 -27.81 0.05
N HIS A 341 -2.90 -27.56 1.20
CA HIS A 341 -2.19 -28.55 2.00
C HIS A 341 -3.14 -29.31 2.96
N ALA A 342 -4.06 -30.12 2.40
CA ALA A 342 -5.14 -30.76 3.15
C ALA A 342 -4.66 -31.58 4.37
N LYS A 343 -3.59 -32.38 4.24
CA LYS A 343 -3.06 -33.21 5.34
C LYS A 343 -2.51 -32.34 6.50
N VAL A 344 -1.94 -31.20 6.21
CA VAL A 344 -1.49 -30.24 7.21
C VAL A 344 -2.71 -29.62 7.90
N LEU A 345 -3.71 -29.20 7.12
CA LEU A 345 -4.94 -28.63 7.67
C LEU A 345 -5.67 -29.63 8.58
N ASP A 346 -5.80 -30.90 8.16
CA ASP A 346 -6.39 -31.96 8.98
C ASP A 346 -5.66 -32.13 10.31
N LEU A 347 -4.30 -32.16 10.28
CA LEU A 347 -3.50 -32.26 11.50
C LEU A 347 -3.68 -31.04 12.41
N LEU A 348 -3.70 -29.82 11.84
CA LEU A 348 -3.93 -28.60 12.62
C LEU A 348 -5.30 -28.62 13.28
N LEU A 349 -6.36 -29.01 12.56
CA LEU A 349 -7.72 -29.12 13.10
C LEU A 349 -7.84 -30.21 14.18
N ASP A 350 -7.13 -31.33 14.02
CA ASP A 350 -7.08 -32.40 15.04
C ASP A 350 -6.43 -31.93 16.35
N ARG A 351 -5.37 -31.13 16.24
CA ARG A 351 -4.60 -30.60 17.40
C ARG A 351 -5.19 -29.32 18.02
N ALA A 352 -6.06 -28.62 17.29
CA ALA A 352 -6.63 -27.35 17.71
C ALA A 352 -7.56 -27.49 18.91
N GLY A 353 -7.40 -26.58 19.86
CA GLY A 353 -8.36 -26.40 20.94
C GLY A 353 -9.69 -25.80 20.47
N PRO A 354 -10.73 -25.78 21.32
CA PRO A 354 -12.02 -25.21 20.94
C PRO A 354 -11.93 -23.76 20.45
N LEU A 355 -11.11 -22.91 21.08
CA LEU A 355 -10.94 -21.51 20.68
C LEU A 355 -10.26 -21.39 19.31
N ASP A 356 -9.21 -22.18 19.04
CA ASP A 356 -8.50 -22.13 17.76
C ASP A 356 -9.37 -22.59 16.61
N ARG A 357 -10.17 -23.65 16.82
CA ARG A 357 -11.18 -24.12 15.85
C ARG A 357 -12.25 -23.07 15.61
N LEU A 358 -12.71 -22.39 16.68
CA LEU A 358 -13.68 -21.29 16.55
C LEU A 358 -13.11 -20.17 15.71
N LEU A 359 -11.88 -19.73 16.01
CA LEU A 359 -11.22 -18.65 15.26
C LEU A 359 -11.01 -19.02 13.80
N ASP A 360 -10.57 -20.25 13.51
CA ASP A 360 -10.44 -20.74 12.14
C ASP A 360 -11.79 -20.70 11.38
N ALA A 361 -12.85 -21.23 11.99
CA ALA A 361 -14.20 -21.19 11.39
C ALA A 361 -14.67 -19.74 11.13
N LEU A 362 -14.41 -18.82 12.09
CA LEU A 362 -14.79 -17.42 11.97
C LEU A 362 -14.00 -16.71 10.85
N TRP A 363 -12.69 -16.97 10.71
CA TRP A 363 -11.87 -16.42 9.63
C TRP A 363 -12.32 -16.90 8.24
N CYS A 364 -12.87 -18.13 8.16
CA CYS A 364 -13.47 -18.66 6.94
C CYS A 364 -14.90 -18.15 6.70
N GLY A 365 -15.51 -17.49 7.67
CA GLY A 365 -16.92 -17.11 7.63
C GLY A 365 -17.87 -18.32 7.72
N ASP A 366 -17.41 -19.45 8.29
CA ASP A 366 -18.22 -20.67 8.47
C ASP A 366 -19.07 -20.54 9.75
N ASP A 367 -20.22 -19.89 9.59
CA ASP A 367 -21.19 -19.69 10.67
C ASP A 367 -21.74 -21.02 11.24
N GLY A 368 -21.82 -22.06 10.41
CA GLY A 368 -22.34 -23.37 10.82
C GLY A 368 -21.39 -24.07 11.82
N HIS A 369 -20.12 -24.16 11.43
CA HIS A 369 -19.08 -24.77 12.28
C HIS A 369 -18.85 -23.94 13.56
N ALA A 370 -18.75 -22.62 13.45
CA ALA A 370 -18.63 -21.74 14.60
C ALA A 370 -19.83 -21.89 15.57
N GLY A 371 -21.05 -22.01 15.04
CA GLY A 371 -22.25 -22.27 15.83
C GLY A 371 -22.22 -23.61 16.58
N ALA A 372 -21.74 -24.68 15.94
CA ALA A 372 -21.61 -25.99 16.56
C ALA A 372 -20.59 -25.98 17.72
N ILE A 373 -19.45 -25.29 17.55
CA ILE A 373 -18.43 -25.13 18.62
C ILE A 373 -19.01 -24.37 19.81
N LEU A 374 -19.72 -23.26 19.57
CA LEU A 374 -20.32 -22.45 20.62
C LEU A 374 -21.53 -23.10 21.30
N ALA A 375 -22.21 -24.04 20.63
CA ALA A 375 -23.25 -24.88 21.26
C ALA A 375 -22.65 -25.83 22.32
N ALA A 376 -21.39 -26.23 22.15
CA ALA A 376 -20.67 -27.06 23.12
C ALA A 376 -20.09 -26.22 24.28
N ASP A 377 -19.67 -24.99 24.02
CA ASP A 377 -19.15 -24.05 25.02
C ASP A 377 -19.55 -22.60 24.68
N ALA A 378 -20.68 -22.16 25.24
CA ALA A 378 -21.22 -20.81 25.02
C ALA A 378 -20.38 -19.69 25.62
N GLN A 379 -19.46 -20.00 26.55
CA GLN A 379 -18.62 -19.02 27.23
C GLN A 379 -17.27 -18.81 26.53
N LEU A 380 -17.00 -19.53 25.46
CA LEU A 380 -15.69 -19.54 24.80
C LEU A 380 -15.23 -18.15 24.34
N VAL A 381 -16.14 -17.33 23.79
CA VAL A 381 -15.83 -15.95 23.39
C VAL A 381 -15.65 -15.04 24.61
N ALA A 382 -16.49 -15.19 25.63
CA ALA A 382 -16.41 -14.35 26.84
C ALA A 382 -15.10 -14.57 27.62
N HIS A 383 -14.52 -15.77 27.56
CA HIS A 383 -13.25 -16.12 28.20
C HIS A 383 -12.04 -16.01 27.25
N ALA A 384 -12.25 -15.61 25.98
CA ALA A 384 -11.17 -15.50 25.02
C ALA A 384 -10.19 -14.39 25.42
N PRO A 385 -8.88 -14.60 25.24
CA PRO A 385 -7.88 -13.57 25.51
C PRO A 385 -8.07 -12.38 24.56
N GLN A 386 -7.69 -11.19 25.03
CA GLN A 386 -7.89 -9.94 24.27
C GLN A 386 -7.31 -10.01 22.84
N ARG A 387 -6.14 -10.65 22.67
CA ARG A 387 -5.53 -10.85 21.35
C ARG A 387 -6.44 -11.62 20.37
N ALA A 388 -7.21 -12.60 20.87
CA ALA A 388 -8.18 -13.33 20.05
C ALA A 388 -9.36 -12.43 19.67
N LEU A 389 -9.84 -11.60 20.59
CA LEU A 389 -10.94 -10.67 20.37
C LEU A 389 -10.56 -9.53 19.39
N HIS A 390 -9.29 -9.15 19.32
CA HIS A 390 -8.80 -8.14 18.37
C HIS A 390 -8.84 -8.60 16.91
N GLN A 391 -8.92 -9.91 16.65
CA GLN A 391 -8.91 -10.46 15.28
C GLN A 391 -10.06 -9.98 14.40
N VAL A 392 -11.16 -9.46 14.96
CA VAL A 392 -12.21 -8.83 14.15
C VAL A 392 -11.72 -7.56 13.45
N ALA A 393 -10.84 -6.79 14.09
CA ALA A 393 -10.24 -5.61 13.46
C ALA A 393 -9.18 -6.01 12.42
N ASP A 394 -8.45 -7.11 12.65
CA ASP A 394 -7.50 -7.66 11.69
C ASP A 394 -8.20 -8.25 10.47
N ALA A 395 -9.34 -8.91 10.66
CA ALA A 395 -10.20 -9.37 9.59
C ALA A 395 -10.71 -8.19 8.73
N ALA A 396 -11.08 -7.07 9.37
CA ALA A 396 -11.49 -5.86 8.67
C ALA A 396 -10.32 -5.25 7.88
N ARG A 397 -9.10 -5.21 8.45
CA ARG A 397 -7.89 -4.78 7.75
C ARG A 397 -7.60 -5.62 6.50
N ASN A 398 -7.82 -6.92 6.58
CA ASN A 398 -7.66 -7.83 5.44
C ASN A 398 -8.85 -7.80 4.46
N ASN A 399 -9.78 -6.87 4.64
CA ASN A 399 -11.01 -6.72 3.85
C ASN A 399 -11.86 -8.01 3.80
N ASN A 400 -11.81 -8.84 4.86
CA ASN A 400 -12.52 -10.10 4.97
C ASN A 400 -13.90 -9.90 5.62
N LEU A 401 -14.89 -9.46 4.83
CA LEU A 401 -16.26 -9.26 5.30
C LEU A 401 -16.91 -10.52 5.91
N PRO A 402 -16.78 -11.73 5.33
CA PRO A 402 -17.31 -12.95 5.96
C PRO A 402 -16.81 -13.14 7.39
N ALA A 403 -15.52 -12.98 7.63
CA ALA A 403 -14.93 -13.11 8.95
C ALA A 403 -15.42 -12.02 9.93
N VAL A 404 -15.43 -10.76 9.50
CA VAL A 404 -15.95 -9.63 10.31
C VAL A 404 -17.38 -9.90 10.75
N ARG A 405 -18.23 -10.30 9.80
CA ARG A 405 -19.65 -10.65 10.06
C ARG A 405 -19.79 -11.80 11.05
N ALA A 406 -19.05 -12.88 10.83
CA ALA A 406 -19.09 -14.05 11.70
C ALA A 406 -18.62 -13.72 13.14
N MET A 407 -17.56 -12.94 13.29
CA MET A 407 -17.02 -12.52 14.58
C MET A 407 -17.96 -11.57 15.33
N LEU A 408 -18.47 -10.51 14.69
CA LEU A 408 -19.38 -9.56 15.31
C LEU A 408 -20.67 -10.24 15.79
N ARG A 409 -21.24 -11.15 15.01
CA ARG A 409 -22.42 -11.95 15.41
C ARG A 409 -22.20 -12.83 16.64
N ARG A 410 -20.95 -13.15 16.94
CA ARG A 410 -20.55 -13.98 18.09
C ARG A 410 -20.06 -13.15 19.27
N GLY A 411 -20.24 -11.83 19.25
CA GLY A 411 -19.91 -10.95 20.38
C GLY A 411 -18.46 -10.48 20.43
N PHE A 412 -17.71 -10.57 19.35
CA PHE A 412 -16.42 -9.91 19.25
C PHE A 412 -16.61 -8.39 19.29
N PRO A 413 -15.74 -7.64 20.00
CA PRO A 413 -15.97 -6.22 20.22
C PRO A 413 -15.79 -5.39 18.95
N VAL A 414 -16.81 -4.62 18.58
CA VAL A 414 -16.75 -3.69 17.45
C VAL A 414 -15.71 -2.59 17.63
N THR A 415 -15.24 -2.38 18.89
CA THR A 415 -14.18 -1.44 19.28
C THR A 415 -12.78 -2.07 19.29
N ALA A 416 -12.63 -3.32 18.86
CA ALA A 416 -11.33 -3.98 18.74
C ALA A 416 -10.37 -3.13 17.91
N LEU A 417 -9.08 -3.22 18.25
CA LEU A 417 -8.03 -2.45 17.60
C LEU A 417 -7.06 -3.38 16.88
N SER A 418 -6.65 -2.99 15.68
CA SER A 418 -5.57 -3.62 14.92
C SER A 418 -4.41 -2.65 14.70
N GLN A 419 -3.63 -2.86 13.65
CA GLN A 419 -2.54 -1.98 13.25
C GLN A 419 -2.97 -0.51 13.26
N HIS A 420 -2.08 0.38 13.70
CA HIS A 420 -2.31 1.82 13.88
C HIS A 420 -3.32 2.18 14.98
N GLY A 421 -3.86 1.21 15.72
CA GLY A 421 -4.96 1.43 16.65
C GLY A 421 -6.29 1.69 15.94
N ALA A 422 -6.43 1.20 14.72
CA ALA A 422 -7.63 1.35 13.90
C ALA A 422 -8.69 0.31 14.26
N THR A 423 -9.97 0.73 14.28
CA THR A 423 -11.13 -0.14 14.51
C THR A 423 -11.62 -0.79 13.20
N PRO A 424 -12.52 -1.80 13.27
CA PRO A 424 -13.17 -2.33 12.07
C PRO A 424 -13.84 -1.26 11.20
N LEU A 425 -14.38 -0.19 11.81
CA LEU A 425 -15.01 0.90 11.07
C LEU A 425 -14.00 1.72 10.25
N HIS A 426 -12.81 1.99 10.80
CA HIS A 426 -11.73 2.67 10.06
C HIS A 426 -11.30 1.85 8.83
N TRP A 427 -11.14 0.55 8.98
CA TRP A 427 -10.74 -0.31 7.87
C TRP A 427 -11.84 -0.46 6.80
N ALA A 428 -13.11 -0.60 7.21
CA ALA A 428 -14.24 -0.61 6.28
C ALA A 428 -14.29 0.68 5.44
N ALA A 429 -14.04 1.82 6.10
CA ALA A 429 -13.97 3.13 5.47
C ALA A 429 -12.79 3.25 4.50
N PHE A 430 -11.59 2.85 4.93
CA PHE A 430 -10.37 2.87 4.11
C PHE A 430 -10.50 2.02 2.84
N HIS A 431 -11.13 0.83 2.95
CA HIS A 431 -11.34 -0.05 1.79
C HIS A 431 -12.52 0.39 0.89
N GLY A 432 -13.30 1.39 1.27
CA GLY A 432 -14.55 1.73 0.59
C GLY A 432 -15.53 0.54 0.57
N ASN A 433 -15.49 -0.34 1.59
CA ASN A 433 -16.32 -1.52 1.65
C ASN A 433 -17.65 -1.24 2.36
N ALA A 434 -18.64 -0.76 1.58
CA ALA A 434 -19.94 -0.38 2.09
C ALA A 434 -20.66 -1.54 2.81
N ASN A 435 -20.56 -2.77 2.29
CA ASN A 435 -21.19 -3.92 2.95
C ASN A 435 -20.56 -4.24 4.31
N MET A 436 -19.23 -4.06 4.44
CA MET A 436 -18.55 -4.23 5.73
C MET A 436 -18.91 -3.08 6.67
N MET A 437 -18.98 -1.86 6.16
CA MET A 437 -19.37 -0.69 6.95
C MET A 437 -20.80 -0.85 7.48
N GLU A 438 -21.75 -1.25 6.66
CA GLU A 438 -23.13 -1.57 7.09
C GLU A 438 -23.16 -2.62 8.21
N GLU A 439 -22.38 -3.70 8.05
CA GLU A 439 -22.30 -4.75 9.07
C GLU A 439 -21.75 -4.21 10.39
N VAL A 440 -20.65 -3.45 10.34
CA VAL A 440 -20.02 -2.87 11.54
C VAL A 440 -20.95 -1.87 12.22
N LEU A 441 -21.64 -1.01 11.45
CA LEU A 441 -22.57 0.00 11.99
C LEU A 441 -23.77 -0.59 12.73
N ARG A 442 -24.17 -1.83 12.44
CA ARG A 442 -25.26 -2.54 13.17
C ARG A 442 -24.93 -2.80 14.65
N TYR A 443 -23.67 -2.70 15.03
CA TYR A 443 -23.18 -2.95 16.39
C TYR A 443 -22.82 -1.65 17.12
N ASP A 444 -23.37 -0.52 16.69
CA ASP A 444 -23.25 0.81 17.30
C ASP A 444 -21.79 1.20 17.67
N PRO A 445 -20.84 1.18 16.70
CA PRO A 445 -19.48 1.57 16.97
C PRO A 445 -19.42 3.06 17.36
N PRO A 446 -18.50 3.45 18.27
CA PRO A 446 -18.32 4.86 18.60
C PRO A 446 -17.74 5.61 17.40
N LEU A 447 -18.56 6.42 16.73
CA LEU A 447 -18.28 7.09 15.45
C LEU A 447 -17.14 8.12 15.52
N GLY A 448 -16.91 8.70 16.70
CA GLY A 448 -15.84 9.69 16.92
C GLY A 448 -14.48 9.09 17.30
N THR A 449 -14.35 7.77 17.30
CA THR A 449 -13.06 7.12 17.61
C THR A 449 -12.00 7.58 16.62
N ARG A 450 -10.80 7.91 17.15
CA ARG A 450 -9.63 8.25 16.37
C ARG A 450 -8.60 7.14 16.48
N ASP A 451 -7.90 6.84 15.37
CA ASP A 451 -6.79 5.91 15.39
C ASP A 451 -5.59 6.47 16.18
N ARG A 452 -4.67 5.59 16.61
CA ARG A 452 -3.53 6.01 17.46
C ARG A 452 -2.35 6.58 16.68
N ARG A 453 -2.27 6.31 15.37
CA ARG A 453 -1.10 6.67 14.56
C ARG A 453 -1.27 8.01 13.86
N PHE A 454 -2.45 8.27 13.31
CA PHE A 454 -2.74 9.42 12.44
C PHE A 454 -3.74 10.39 13.06
N ASP A 455 -4.31 10.04 14.22
CA ASP A 455 -5.39 10.79 14.89
C ASP A 455 -6.59 11.03 13.96
N GLY A 456 -6.83 10.10 13.04
CA GLY A 456 -7.89 10.17 12.04
C GLY A 456 -9.16 9.45 12.48
N THR A 457 -10.32 9.98 12.10
CA THR A 457 -11.63 9.33 12.23
C THR A 457 -11.87 8.37 11.06
N ALA A 458 -12.95 7.56 11.13
CA ALA A 458 -13.36 6.71 10.01
C ALA A 458 -13.64 7.52 8.73
N MET A 459 -14.14 8.77 8.83
CA MET A 459 -14.34 9.66 7.69
C MET A 459 -12.99 10.11 7.09
N ASP A 460 -11.99 10.43 7.91
CA ASP A 460 -10.66 10.79 7.43
C ASP A 460 -10.01 9.61 6.70
N TRP A 461 -10.18 8.38 7.23
CA TRP A 461 -9.71 7.15 6.60
C TRP A 461 -10.42 6.85 5.28
N LEU A 462 -11.74 7.15 5.19
CA LEU A 462 -12.50 7.02 3.95
C LEU A 462 -11.95 7.95 2.85
N ILE A 463 -11.76 9.23 3.19
CA ILE A 463 -11.23 10.22 2.24
C ILE A 463 -9.81 9.83 1.80
N HIS A 464 -8.97 9.42 2.74
CA HIS A 464 -7.62 8.96 2.43
C HIS A 464 -7.64 7.72 1.52
N GLY A 465 -8.46 6.72 1.83
CA GLY A 465 -8.61 5.50 1.03
C GLY A 465 -9.14 5.75 -0.38
N ALA A 466 -10.07 6.70 -0.53
CA ALA A 466 -10.59 7.09 -1.85
C ALA A 466 -9.50 7.67 -2.78
N LEU A 467 -8.56 8.40 -2.19
CA LEU A 467 -7.45 9.00 -2.94
C LEU A 467 -6.23 8.06 -3.09
N ASN A 468 -6.11 7.06 -2.23
CA ASN A 468 -4.96 6.14 -2.17
C ASN A 468 -5.44 4.68 -1.96
N PRO A 469 -6.22 4.10 -2.88
CA PRO A 469 -6.80 2.79 -2.68
C PRO A 469 -5.73 1.68 -2.73
N TRP A 470 -5.84 0.69 -1.84
CA TRP A 470 -5.09 -0.55 -1.99
C TRP A 470 -5.69 -1.42 -3.10
N GLY A 471 -4.89 -2.32 -3.69
CA GLY A 471 -5.32 -3.16 -4.81
C GLY A 471 -6.52 -4.08 -4.54
N PHE A 472 -6.89 -4.31 -3.27
CA PHE A 472 -8.07 -5.08 -2.87
C PHE A 472 -9.22 -4.22 -2.29
N SER A 473 -9.12 -2.89 -2.39
CA SER A 473 -10.21 -1.97 -2.01
C SER A 473 -11.39 -2.10 -2.99
N THR A 474 -12.62 -1.94 -2.48
CA THR A 474 -13.84 -2.11 -3.30
C THR A 474 -14.24 -0.85 -4.07
N GLY A 475 -13.72 0.31 -3.67
CA GLY A 475 -13.95 1.59 -4.34
C GLY A 475 -15.35 2.19 -4.17
N ARG A 476 -16.19 1.67 -3.26
CA ARG A 476 -17.57 2.19 -3.02
C ARG A 476 -17.56 3.33 -1.99
N TYR A 477 -16.66 4.28 -2.14
CA TYR A 477 -16.42 5.34 -1.16
C TYR A 477 -17.61 6.29 -0.99
N GLY A 478 -18.32 6.62 -2.07
CA GLY A 478 -19.54 7.44 -1.98
C GLY A 478 -20.63 6.79 -1.13
N GLU A 479 -20.84 5.47 -1.26
CA GLU A 479 -21.80 4.73 -0.43
C GLU A 479 -21.36 4.71 1.04
N CYS A 480 -20.08 4.49 1.31
CA CYS A 480 -19.52 4.54 2.65
C CYS A 480 -19.69 5.94 3.29
N ALA A 481 -19.48 7.01 2.51
CA ALA A 481 -19.74 8.38 2.96
C ALA A 481 -21.21 8.56 3.35
N GLY A 482 -22.15 8.05 2.53
CA GLY A 482 -23.59 8.09 2.80
C GLY A 482 -23.97 7.38 4.10
N LEU A 483 -23.39 6.22 4.35
CA LEU A 483 -23.60 5.46 5.58
C LEU A 483 -23.11 6.25 6.81
N LEU A 484 -21.88 6.81 6.76
CA LEU A 484 -21.32 7.56 7.88
C LEU A 484 -22.11 8.83 8.18
N VAL A 485 -22.49 9.64 7.19
CA VAL A 485 -23.30 10.84 7.45
C VAL A 485 -24.72 10.49 7.86
N GLY A 486 -25.26 9.39 7.37
CA GLY A 486 -26.56 8.85 7.77
C GLY A 486 -26.64 8.43 9.24
N THR A 487 -25.51 8.08 9.85
CA THR A 487 -25.41 7.78 11.29
C THR A 487 -25.10 9.01 12.15
N GLY A 488 -25.02 10.21 11.55
CA GLY A 488 -24.81 11.48 12.28
C GLY A 488 -23.34 11.88 12.43
N VAL A 489 -22.41 11.26 11.68
CA VAL A 489 -21.02 11.74 11.62
C VAL A 489 -21.01 13.17 11.09
N ARG A 490 -20.38 14.06 11.84
CA ARG A 490 -20.19 15.45 11.41
C ARG A 490 -18.97 15.56 10.52
N VAL A 491 -19.12 16.27 9.42
CA VAL A 491 -18.04 16.57 8.48
C VAL A 491 -17.91 18.08 8.39
N ASP A 492 -16.69 18.60 8.42
CA ASP A 492 -16.44 20.02 8.19
C ASP A 492 -16.60 20.33 6.70
N GLU A 493 -17.47 21.30 6.38
CA GLU A 493 -17.65 21.77 5.00
C GLU A 493 -16.34 22.30 4.39
N ALA A 494 -15.41 22.79 5.20
CA ALA A 494 -14.10 23.25 4.75
C ALA A 494 -13.23 22.12 4.17
N SER A 495 -13.53 20.86 4.49
CA SER A 495 -12.84 19.70 3.89
C SER A 495 -13.27 19.41 2.45
N LEU A 496 -14.39 20.01 1.98
CA LEU A 496 -14.89 19.86 0.62
C LEU A 496 -14.23 20.85 -0.37
N PRO A 497 -14.09 20.46 -1.65
CA PRO A 497 -14.18 19.09 -2.13
C PRO A 497 -13.00 18.25 -1.63
N THR A 498 -13.26 16.97 -1.34
CA THR A 498 -12.26 16.01 -0.86
C THR A 498 -11.25 15.65 -1.96
N GLY A 499 -11.71 15.58 -3.20
CA GLY A 499 -10.97 15.15 -4.39
C GLY A 499 -11.52 13.86 -5.02
N ASP A 500 -12.50 13.20 -4.35
CA ASP A 500 -13.28 12.10 -4.91
C ASP A 500 -14.70 12.57 -5.21
N ASP A 501 -15.11 12.51 -6.48
CA ASP A 501 -16.39 13.07 -6.94
C ASP A 501 -17.61 12.34 -6.35
N ALA A 502 -17.49 11.05 -6.03
CA ALA A 502 -18.58 10.26 -5.45
C ALA A 502 -18.79 10.62 -3.96
N VAL A 503 -17.71 10.77 -3.23
CA VAL A 503 -17.73 11.24 -1.83
C VAL A 503 -18.25 12.68 -1.77
N ASP A 504 -17.73 13.56 -2.61
CA ASP A 504 -18.12 14.98 -2.67
C ASP A 504 -19.61 15.17 -2.96
N ARG A 505 -20.19 14.34 -3.83
CA ARG A 505 -21.63 14.40 -4.14
C ARG A 505 -22.46 14.10 -2.90
N VAL A 506 -22.15 13.03 -2.20
CA VAL A 506 -22.89 12.60 -1.00
C VAL A 506 -22.78 13.62 0.12
N LEU A 507 -21.57 14.13 0.38
CA LEU A 507 -21.35 15.10 1.45
C LEU A 507 -22.05 16.43 1.16
N ARG A 508 -22.07 16.89 -0.09
CA ARG A 508 -22.84 18.09 -0.51
C ARG A 508 -24.34 17.94 -0.25
N GLU A 509 -24.92 16.81 -0.66
CA GLU A 509 -26.35 16.55 -0.44
C GLU A 509 -26.69 16.56 1.05
N HIS A 510 -25.79 16.07 1.90
CA HIS A 510 -25.96 16.10 3.34
C HIS A 510 -25.98 17.53 3.89
N PHE A 511 -25.06 18.41 3.46
CA PHE A 511 -25.03 19.82 3.87
C PHE A 511 -26.25 20.60 3.39
N ILE A 512 -26.70 20.40 2.17
CA ILE A 512 -27.89 21.07 1.62
C ILE A 512 -29.14 20.69 2.44
N ARG A 513 -29.31 19.41 2.75
CA ARG A 513 -30.44 18.95 3.57
C ARG A 513 -30.38 19.45 5.01
N GLY A 514 -29.20 19.50 5.63
CA GLY A 514 -28.99 20.04 6.97
C GLY A 514 -29.27 21.54 7.06
N SER A 515 -28.97 22.30 6.01
CA SER A 515 -29.26 23.75 5.94
C SER A 515 -30.76 24.07 5.74
N ALA A 516 -31.52 23.13 5.15
CA ALA A 516 -32.96 23.29 4.91
C ALA A 516 -33.83 23.01 6.16
N HIS A 517 -33.28 22.44 7.22
CA HIS A 517 -33.93 22.23 8.50
C HIS A 517 -33.05 22.84 9.62
N PRO A 518 -33.15 24.16 9.90
CA PRO A 518 -32.59 24.71 11.12
C PRO A 518 -33.33 24.04 12.29
N GLN A 519 -32.61 23.22 13.07
CA GLN A 519 -33.17 22.70 14.33
C GLN A 519 -33.60 23.87 15.18
N ASN A 520 -34.90 23.99 15.39
CA ASN A 520 -35.52 24.92 16.32
C ASN A 520 -34.89 24.65 17.70
N PRO A 521 -34.23 25.58 18.35
CA PRO A 521 -33.84 25.43 19.73
C PRO A 521 -35.09 25.61 20.58
N SER A 522 -35.75 24.51 20.92
CA SER A 522 -36.91 24.52 21.79
C SER A 522 -36.55 23.90 23.13
N VAL A 523 -36.49 24.82 24.12
CA VAL A 523 -36.67 24.68 25.56
C VAL A 523 -35.67 23.85 26.34
#